data_046cf52fe09226ad000e48f2d9afd9c3
#
_entry.id   046cf52fe09226ad000e48f2d9afd9c3
#
_cell.length_a   1.000
_cell.length_b   1.000
_cell.length_c   1.000
_cell.angle_alpha   90.00
_cell.angle_beta   90.00
_cell.angle_gamma   90.00
#
_symmetry.space_group_name_H-M   'P 1'
#
loop_
_entity.id
_entity.type
_entity.pdbx_description
1 polymer ?
#
loop_
_entity_poly.entity_id
_entity_poly.type
_entity_poly.pdbx_seq_one_letter_code
_entity_poly.pdbx_strand_id
1 'polypeptide(L)'
;VFEGETLVFGVHGALWGNAMTWWDHDTGSIWSQPLGEAIAGPRKGARLEAFPVSFTTWDAWRDAHPDTVALDVPAGLSGFDLEELVIVVELGSEAVAYPVPELQRRGVINDVVAGLEIAVVSDPDDPQRWSVLSRRLDDEIVELVVRDGLLLDVGTGSVWDPVRGLGRQGPLADEVLDSIPGFTSFPDDFDTFWPDGRIWQP
;
A
#
# COMPACT_ATOMS: atom_id res chain seq x y z
N VAL A 1 -3.79 14.84 9.73
CA VAL A 1 -4.52 15.53 10.81
C VAL A 1 -4.83 14.49 11.89
N PHE A 2 -4.48 14.74 13.13
CA PHE A 2 -4.75 13.85 14.26
C PHE A 2 -5.68 14.58 15.25
N GLU A 3 -6.84 14.00 15.57
CA GLU A 3 -7.85 14.58 16.46
C GLU A 3 -8.24 16.03 16.10
N GLY A 4 -8.26 16.36 14.81
CA GLY A 4 -8.59 17.70 14.30
C GLY A 4 -7.40 18.67 14.25
N GLU A 5 -6.23 18.29 14.73
CA GLU A 5 -5.01 19.10 14.75
C GLU A 5 -4.01 18.64 13.67
N THR A 6 -3.27 19.57 13.10
CA THR A 6 -2.17 19.26 12.18
C THR A 6 -0.90 19.03 12.98
N LEU A 7 -0.41 17.78 13.04
CA LEU A 7 0.87 17.48 13.67
C LEU A 7 2.03 17.75 12.73
N VAL A 8 3.12 18.27 13.25
CA VAL A 8 4.39 18.42 12.57
C VAL A 8 5.36 17.40 13.14
N PHE A 9 5.98 16.60 12.28
CA PHE A 9 6.92 15.57 12.65
C PHE A 9 8.34 15.94 12.26
N GLY A 10 9.29 15.57 13.12
CA GLY A 10 10.72 15.56 12.85
C GLY A 10 11.30 14.15 12.89
N VAL A 11 12.44 13.94 12.24
CA VAL A 11 13.18 12.67 12.32
C VAL A 11 13.80 12.57 13.72
N HIS A 12 13.48 11.50 14.46
CA HIS A 12 13.99 11.29 15.82
C HIS A 12 15.49 10.95 15.85
N GLY A 13 16.01 10.34 14.78
CA GLY A 13 17.42 9.98 14.66
C GLY A 13 17.79 8.65 15.34
N ALA A 14 16.82 7.90 15.83
CA ALA A 14 16.99 6.55 16.34
C ALA A 14 16.10 5.57 15.59
N LEU A 15 16.47 4.30 15.59
CA LEU A 15 15.68 3.20 15.06
C LEU A 15 14.97 2.46 16.20
N TRP A 16 13.79 1.94 15.91
CA TRP A 16 13.08 0.99 16.76
C TRP A 16 12.65 -0.20 15.89
N GLY A 17 13.04 -1.42 16.27
CA GLY A 17 12.83 -2.61 15.43
C GLY A 17 13.45 -2.48 14.04
N ASN A 18 14.61 -1.81 13.91
CA ASN A 18 15.31 -1.50 12.65
C ASN A 18 14.59 -0.49 11.73
N ALA A 19 13.44 0.03 12.12
CA ALA A 19 12.70 1.04 11.36
C ALA A 19 12.86 2.45 11.94
N MET A 20 12.66 3.45 11.10
CA MET A 20 12.77 4.86 11.47
C MET A 20 11.70 5.23 12.50
N THR A 21 12.07 6.15 13.40
CA THR A 21 11.13 6.79 14.31
C THR A 21 11.07 8.30 14.06
N TRP A 22 9.89 8.86 14.31
CA TRP A 22 9.63 10.28 14.26
C TRP A 22 9.34 10.82 15.66
N TRP A 23 9.38 12.12 15.83
CA TRP A 23 8.87 12.79 17.02
C TRP A 23 7.92 13.92 16.58
N ASP A 24 6.80 14.11 17.32
CA ASP A 24 5.94 15.26 17.07
C ASP A 24 6.43 16.50 17.81
N HIS A 25 6.33 17.65 17.15
CA HIS A 25 6.82 18.92 17.70
C HIS A 25 5.99 19.42 18.89
N ASP A 26 4.72 19.00 19.01
CA ASP A 26 3.80 19.54 20.00
C ASP A 26 4.04 18.94 21.38
N THR A 27 4.26 17.62 21.43
CA THR A 27 4.39 16.90 22.69
C THR A 27 5.76 16.22 22.86
N GLY A 28 6.55 16.12 21.78
CA GLY A 28 7.78 15.35 21.78
C GLY A 28 7.56 13.84 21.85
N SER A 29 6.33 13.35 21.58
CA SER A 29 6.07 11.92 21.54
C SER A 29 6.83 11.26 20.39
N ILE A 30 7.30 10.04 20.61
CA ILE A 30 8.03 9.26 19.61
C ILE A 30 7.07 8.31 18.93
N TRP A 31 7.12 8.27 17.60
CA TRP A 31 6.23 7.52 16.74
C TRP A 31 7.00 6.49 15.92
N SER A 32 6.46 5.28 15.83
CA SER A 32 6.94 4.24 14.93
C SER A 32 6.49 4.54 13.51
N GLN A 33 7.41 4.57 12.56
CA GLN A 33 7.07 4.75 11.15
C GLN A 33 6.19 3.62 10.62
N PRO A 34 6.53 2.32 10.80
CA PRO A 34 5.73 1.24 10.23
C PRO A 34 4.32 1.15 10.79
N LEU A 35 4.17 1.37 12.10
CA LEU A 35 2.87 1.24 12.77
C LEU A 35 2.01 2.51 12.72
N GLY A 36 2.60 3.68 12.41
CA GLY A 36 1.90 4.95 12.61
C GLY A 36 1.46 5.19 14.05
N GLU A 37 2.12 4.55 15.04
CA GLU A 37 1.75 4.57 16.45
C GLU A 37 2.76 5.32 17.30
N ALA A 38 2.28 6.11 18.25
CA ALA A 38 3.12 6.73 19.28
C ALA A 38 3.59 5.66 20.28
N ILE A 39 4.89 5.36 20.27
CA ILE A 39 5.50 4.31 21.10
C ILE A 39 5.99 4.85 22.45
N ALA A 40 6.19 6.17 22.57
CA ALA A 40 6.63 6.83 23.82
C ALA A 40 6.12 8.28 23.88
N GLY A 41 6.11 8.84 25.07
CA GLY A 41 5.70 10.22 25.33
C GLY A 41 4.23 10.37 25.70
N PRO A 42 3.73 11.62 25.77
CA PRO A 42 2.35 11.92 26.18
C PRO A 42 1.27 11.28 25.31
N ARG A 43 1.54 11.06 24.01
CA ARG A 43 0.60 10.43 23.07
C ARG A 43 0.77 8.92 22.92
N LYS A 44 1.54 8.27 23.81
CA LYS A 44 1.78 6.81 23.71
C LYS A 44 0.49 6.03 23.53
N GLY A 45 0.44 5.15 22.51
CA GLY A 45 -0.72 4.34 22.14
C GLY A 45 -1.68 5.02 21.15
N ALA A 46 -1.47 6.32 20.84
CA ALA A 46 -2.21 6.98 19.78
C ALA A 46 -1.79 6.45 18.40
N ARG A 47 -2.73 6.30 17.46
CA ARG A 47 -2.48 5.84 16.10
C ARG A 47 -2.90 6.88 15.07
N LEU A 48 -2.09 7.04 14.04
CA LEU A 48 -2.43 7.80 12.84
C LEU A 48 -3.35 6.96 11.95
N GLU A 49 -4.28 7.62 11.29
CA GLU A 49 -5.11 6.99 10.29
C GLU A 49 -4.29 6.74 9.02
N ALA A 50 -4.28 5.49 8.53
CA ALA A 50 -3.70 5.15 7.25
C ALA A 50 -4.69 5.49 6.13
N PHE A 51 -4.16 6.00 5.02
CA PHE A 51 -4.95 6.26 3.82
C PHE A 51 -4.34 5.53 2.62
N PRO A 52 -5.17 5.18 1.62
CA PRO A 52 -4.70 4.48 0.44
C PRO A 52 -3.67 5.29 -0.34
N VAL A 53 -2.64 4.61 -0.83
CA VAL A 53 -1.63 5.17 -1.73
C VAL A 53 -1.40 4.21 -2.89
N SER A 54 -0.96 4.73 -4.03
CA SER A 54 -0.47 3.93 -5.14
C SER A 54 1.04 4.08 -5.22
N PHE A 55 1.74 2.98 -5.38
CA PHE A 55 3.16 2.98 -5.68
C PHE A 55 3.34 3.12 -7.20
N THR A 56 4.30 3.94 -7.64
CA THR A 56 4.52 4.21 -9.06
C THR A 56 5.98 4.58 -9.33
N THR A 57 6.42 4.42 -10.57
CA THR A 57 7.74 4.89 -11.00
C THR A 57 7.77 6.40 -11.16
N TRP A 58 8.96 7.01 -11.01
CA TRP A 58 9.13 8.44 -11.26
C TRP A 58 8.75 8.85 -12.68
N ASP A 59 9.10 8.03 -13.67
CA ASP A 59 8.78 8.33 -15.07
C ASP A 59 7.28 8.32 -15.32
N ALA A 60 6.55 7.31 -14.82
CA ALA A 60 5.10 7.25 -14.93
C ALA A 60 4.40 8.41 -14.18
N TRP A 61 4.92 8.77 -13.00
CA TRP A 61 4.41 9.93 -12.26
C TRP A 61 4.62 11.24 -13.04
N ARG A 62 5.83 11.48 -13.54
CA ARG A 62 6.19 12.69 -14.29
C ARG A 62 5.36 12.82 -15.57
N ASP A 63 5.12 11.72 -16.28
CA ASP A 63 4.32 11.73 -17.51
C ASP A 63 2.85 12.09 -17.21
N ALA A 64 2.31 11.65 -16.08
CA ALA A 64 0.97 11.99 -15.63
C ALA A 64 0.88 13.40 -15.01
N HIS A 65 2.00 13.91 -14.45
CA HIS A 65 2.06 15.18 -13.71
C HIS A 65 3.29 16.00 -14.16
N PRO A 66 3.26 16.57 -15.38
CA PRO A 66 4.44 17.21 -15.99
C PRO A 66 4.94 18.45 -15.24
N ASP A 67 4.11 19.08 -14.42
CA ASP A 67 4.49 20.25 -13.60
C ASP A 67 5.11 19.84 -12.25
N THR A 68 5.29 18.55 -11.98
CA THR A 68 5.93 18.07 -10.76
C THR A 68 7.41 18.46 -10.73
N VAL A 69 7.86 18.90 -9.55
CA VAL A 69 9.27 19.15 -9.25
C VAL A 69 9.83 18.03 -8.37
N ALA A 70 11.04 17.58 -8.70
CA ALA A 70 11.78 16.63 -7.88
C ALA A 70 12.86 17.35 -7.06
N LEU A 71 13.17 16.82 -5.89
CA LEU A 71 14.37 17.21 -5.16
C LEU A 71 15.60 16.76 -5.96
N ASP A 72 16.54 17.66 -6.21
CA ASP A 72 17.83 17.31 -6.81
C ASP A 72 18.66 16.54 -5.77
N VAL A 73 18.78 15.24 -5.99
CA VAL A 73 19.57 14.36 -5.11
C VAL A 73 20.89 13.99 -5.76
N PRO A 74 22.00 13.91 -4.98
CA PRO A 74 23.29 13.51 -5.53
C PRO A 74 23.22 12.16 -6.22
N ALA A 75 23.88 12.02 -7.38
CA ALA A 75 24.01 10.76 -8.06
C ALA A 75 24.68 9.71 -7.14
N GLY A 76 24.10 8.49 -7.10
CA GLY A 76 24.62 7.38 -6.30
C GLY A 76 23.78 6.99 -5.08
N LEU A 77 22.67 7.68 -4.81
CA LEU A 77 21.65 7.14 -3.96
C LEU A 77 20.89 6.09 -4.77
N SER A 78 21.22 4.81 -4.57
CA SER A 78 20.48 3.70 -5.16
C SER A 78 19.09 3.60 -4.53
N GLY A 79 18.07 3.32 -5.35
CA GLY A 79 16.77 2.89 -4.86
C GLY A 79 16.85 1.53 -4.16
N PHE A 80 15.76 1.13 -3.54
CA PHE A 80 15.59 -0.23 -3.01
C PHE A 80 15.40 -1.21 -4.17
N ASP A 81 15.88 -2.44 -3.98
CA ASP A 81 15.48 -3.54 -4.85
C ASP A 81 14.04 -3.94 -4.48
N LEU A 82 13.11 -3.72 -5.40
CA LEU A 82 11.70 -4.01 -5.17
C LEU A 82 11.46 -5.52 -4.99
N GLU A 83 12.33 -6.38 -5.53
CA GLU A 83 12.22 -7.83 -5.37
C GLU A 83 12.47 -8.29 -3.92
N GLU A 84 13.12 -7.46 -3.10
CA GLU A 84 13.35 -7.73 -1.68
C GLU A 84 12.19 -7.27 -0.79
N LEU A 85 11.17 -6.62 -1.33
CA LEU A 85 10.09 -6.03 -0.55
C LEU A 85 8.83 -6.92 -0.51
N VAL A 86 8.04 -6.65 0.52
CA VAL A 86 6.66 -7.12 0.65
C VAL A 86 5.72 -5.92 0.66
N ILE A 87 4.50 -6.11 0.15
CA ILE A 87 3.39 -5.17 0.32
C ILE A 87 2.62 -5.60 1.56
N VAL A 88 2.49 -4.72 2.53
CA VAL A 88 1.77 -4.97 3.77
C VAL A 88 0.38 -4.36 3.69
N VAL A 89 -0.62 -5.15 4.01
CA VAL A 89 -2.00 -4.71 4.24
C VAL A 89 -2.34 -5.02 5.69
N GLU A 90 -2.62 -3.98 6.48
CA GLU A 90 -3.07 -4.10 7.87
C GLU A 90 -4.52 -3.62 7.97
N LEU A 91 -5.42 -4.52 8.36
CA LEU A 91 -6.84 -4.23 8.57
C LEU A 91 -7.28 -4.77 9.94
N GLY A 92 -7.73 -3.87 10.79
CA GLY A 92 -8.11 -4.23 12.15
C GLY A 92 -6.94 -4.84 12.94
N SER A 93 -7.03 -6.13 13.26
CA SER A 93 -5.99 -6.88 13.97
C SER A 93 -5.22 -7.85 13.06
N GLU A 94 -5.52 -7.89 11.78
CA GLU A 94 -4.86 -8.79 10.83
C GLU A 94 -3.91 -8.01 9.93
N ALA A 95 -2.68 -8.52 9.80
CA ALA A 95 -1.69 -8.01 8.86
C ALA A 95 -1.24 -9.11 7.91
N VAL A 96 -1.13 -8.79 6.63
CA VAL A 96 -0.69 -9.71 5.59
C VAL A 96 0.39 -9.06 4.76
N ALA A 97 1.49 -9.79 4.56
CA ALA A 97 2.58 -9.39 3.68
C ALA A 97 2.50 -10.15 2.35
N TYR A 98 2.47 -9.44 1.25
CA TYR A 98 2.45 -9.98 -0.11
C TYR A 98 3.82 -9.77 -0.76
N PRO A 99 4.60 -10.83 -1.04
CA PRO A 99 5.89 -10.69 -1.70
C PRO A 99 5.75 -10.05 -3.08
N VAL A 100 6.50 -8.97 -3.32
CA VAL A 100 6.44 -8.23 -4.60
C VAL A 100 6.72 -9.14 -5.80
N PRO A 101 7.71 -10.06 -5.79
CA PRO A 101 7.93 -10.97 -6.91
C PRO A 101 6.73 -11.87 -7.22
N GLU A 102 6.01 -12.34 -6.18
CA GLU A 102 4.82 -13.16 -6.37
C GLU A 102 3.67 -12.36 -6.98
N LEU A 103 3.49 -11.11 -6.56
CA LEU A 103 2.50 -10.22 -7.15
C LEU A 103 2.82 -9.94 -8.62
N GLN A 104 4.05 -9.58 -8.95
CA GLN A 104 4.48 -9.30 -10.32
C GLN A 104 4.29 -10.51 -11.24
N ARG A 105 4.60 -11.72 -10.76
CA ARG A 105 4.42 -12.95 -11.51
C ARG A 105 2.95 -13.27 -11.81
N ARG A 106 2.04 -12.93 -10.91
CA ARG A 106 0.60 -13.23 -11.00
C ARG A 106 -0.22 -12.10 -11.62
N GLY A 107 0.27 -10.86 -11.47
CA GLY A 107 -0.45 -9.64 -11.83
C GLY A 107 -1.52 -9.23 -10.82
N VAL A 108 -2.17 -10.20 -10.17
CA VAL A 108 -3.17 -9.94 -9.12
C VAL A 108 -3.20 -11.09 -8.10
N ILE A 109 -3.42 -10.73 -6.85
CA ILE A 109 -3.67 -11.65 -5.73
C ILE A 109 -5.01 -11.27 -5.11
N ASN A 110 -6.02 -12.14 -5.26
CA ASN A 110 -7.27 -12.01 -4.53
C ASN A 110 -7.13 -12.68 -3.18
N ASP A 111 -7.52 -11.99 -2.11
CA ASP A 111 -7.41 -12.48 -0.74
C ASP A 111 -8.56 -11.97 0.13
N VAL A 112 -8.60 -12.42 1.37
CA VAL A 112 -9.49 -11.92 2.43
C VAL A 112 -8.63 -11.56 3.63
N VAL A 113 -8.73 -10.30 4.09
CA VAL A 113 -8.00 -9.79 5.26
C VAL A 113 -9.02 -9.19 6.23
N ALA A 114 -9.03 -9.67 7.45
CA ALA A 114 -10.01 -9.27 8.48
C ALA A 114 -11.49 -9.33 8.01
N GLY A 115 -11.80 -10.30 7.14
CA GLY A 115 -13.14 -10.48 6.58
C GLY A 115 -13.49 -9.53 5.42
N LEU A 116 -12.55 -8.71 4.97
CA LEU A 116 -12.70 -7.87 3.79
C LEU A 116 -12.06 -8.54 2.57
N GLU A 117 -12.81 -8.70 1.51
CA GLU A 117 -12.32 -9.22 0.23
C GLU A 117 -11.51 -8.13 -0.48
N ILE A 118 -10.23 -8.40 -0.70
CA ILE A 118 -9.30 -7.47 -1.32
C ILE A 118 -8.60 -8.08 -2.54
N ALA A 119 -8.05 -7.23 -3.37
CA ALA A 119 -7.09 -7.61 -4.40
C ALA A 119 -5.84 -6.73 -4.29
N VAL A 120 -4.67 -7.35 -4.23
CA VAL A 120 -3.39 -6.68 -4.45
C VAL A 120 -3.09 -6.80 -5.94
N VAL A 121 -2.95 -5.67 -6.61
CA VAL A 121 -2.88 -5.60 -8.08
C VAL A 121 -1.56 -4.99 -8.49
N SER A 122 -0.84 -5.64 -9.41
CA SER A 122 0.27 -5.08 -10.17
C SER A 122 -0.24 -4.57 -11.50
N ASP A 123 0.16 -3.38 -11.90
CA ASP A 123 -0.22 -2.83 -13.20
C ASP A 123 0.43 -3.68 -14.33
N PRO A 124 -0.37 -4.25 -15.25
CA PRO A 124 0.18 -5.05 -16.35
C PRO A 124 1.12 -4.29 -17.27
N ASP A 125 0.95 -2.97 -17.39
CA ASP A 125 1.80 -2.11 -18.22
C ASP A 125 3.09 -1.67 -17.51
N ASP A 126 3.08 -1.67 -16.18
CA ASP A 126 4.23 -1.32 -15.35
C ASP A 126 4.21 -2.15 -14.04
N PRO A 127 4.83 -3.34 -14.01
CA PRO A 127 4.80 -4.23 -12.84
C PRO A 127 5.40 -3.66 -11.55
N GLN A 128 6.08 -2.51 -11.63
CA GLN A 128 6.55 -1.78 -10.43
C GLN A 128 5.45 -0.93 -9.78
N ARG A 129 4.34 -0.71 -10.49
CA ARG A 129 3.17 -0.01 -9.95
C ARG A 129 2.21 -1.02 -9.34
N TRP A 130 1.73 -0.71 -8.15
CA TRP A 130 0.75 -1.56 -7.49
C TRP A 130 -0.28 -0.73 -6.71
N SER A 131 -1.40 -1.37 -6.46
CA SER A 131 -2.49 -0.86 -5.62
C SER A 131 -3.12 -1.99 -4.83
N VAL A 132 -3.88 -1.63 -3.80
CA VAL A 132 -4.77 -2.55 -3.09
C VAL A 132 -6.19 -2.05 -3.24
N LEU A 133 -7.07 -2.92 -3.71
CA LEU A 133 -8.46 -2.60 -4.00
C LEU A 133 -9.39 -3.50 -3.19
N SER A 134 -10.52 -2.96 -2.72
CA SER A 134 -11.64 -3.78 -2.27
C SER A 134 -12.21 -4.52 -3.47
N ARG A 135 -12.54 -5.80 -3.31
CA ARG A 135 -13.27 -6.57 -4.34
C ARG A 135 -14.79 -6.51 -4.15
N ARG A 136 -15.24 -5.79 -3.12
CA ARG A 136 -16.66 -5.61 -2.84
C ARG A 136 -17.21 -4.43 -3.64
N LEU A 137 -18.23 -4.71 -4.43
CA LEU A 137 -18.99 -3.71 -5.18
C LEU A 137 -20.46 -3.88 -4.79
N ASP A 138 -20.98 -2.97 -3.96
CA ASP A 138 -22.28 -3.12 -3.29
C ASP A 138 -22.39 -4.48 -2.54
N ASP A 139 -23.33 -5.33 -2.94
CA ASP A 139 -23.56 -6.67 -2.38
C ASP A 139 -22.81 -7.79 -3.13
N GLU A 140 -22.06 -7.47 -4.19
CA GLU A 140 -21.33 -8.44 -5.01
C GLU A 140 -19.82 -8.40 -4.72
N ILE A 141 -19.16 -9.54 -4.96
CA ILE A 141 -17.71 -9.67 -4.85
C ILE A 141 -17.18 -9.97 -6.25
N VAL A 142 -16.33 -9.06 -6.77
CA VAL A 142 -15.66 -9.28 -8.05
C VAL A 142 -14.44 -10.19 -7.86
N GLU A 143 -14.15 -11.02 -8.83
CA GLU A 143 -12.96 -11.86 -8.89
C GLU A 143 -12.05 -11.35 -9.98
N LEU A 144 -10.93 -10.76 -9.59
CA LEU A 144 -10.01 -10.11 -10.53
C LEU A 144 -8.94 -11.07 -11.06
N VAL A 145 -8.63 -10.95 -12.34
CA VAL A 145 -7.58 -11.71 -13.02
C VAL A 145 -6.87 -10.83 -14.04
N VAL A 146 -5.56 -11.02 -14.20
CA VAL A 146 -4.82 -10.42 -15.33
C VAL A 146 -4.81 -11.41 -16.48
N ARG A 147 -5.32 -10.98 -17.65
CA ARG A 147 -5.34 -11.77 -18.89
C ARG A 147 -5.10 -10.84 -20.09
N ASP A 148 -4.19 -11.23 -20.97
CA ASP A 148 -3.82 -10.47 -22.17
C ASP A 148 -3.43 -9.01 -21.88
N GLY A 149 -2.75 -8.77 -20.75
CA GLY A 149 -2.33 -7.44 -20.32
C GLY A 149 -3.44 -6.56 -19.75
N LEU A 150 -4.62 -7.11 -19.45
CA LEU A 150 -5.77 -6.38 -18.90
C LEU A 150 -6.15 -6.95 -17.52
N LEU A 151 -6.54 -6.07 -16.61
CA LEU A 151 -7.20 -6.46 -15.36
C LEU A 151 -8.68 -6.65 -15.63
N LEU A 152 -9.18 -7.85 -15.40
CA LEU A 152 -10.55 -8.26 -15.73
C LEU A 152 -11.27 -8.80 -14.50
N ASP A 153 -12.58 -8.54 -14.41
CA ASP A 153 -13.46 -9.32 -13.55
C ASP A 153 -13.89 -10.61 -14.27
N VAL A 154 -13.72 -11.74 -13.59
CA VAL A 154 -14.05 -13.07 -14.13
C VAL A 154 -15.54 -13.23 -14.40
N GLY A 155 -16.40 -12.65 -13.54
CA GLY A 155 -17.86 -12.83 -13.61
C GLY A 155 -18.48 -12.11 -14.79
N THR A 156 -18.10 -10.88 -15.07
CA THR A 156 -18.71 -10.01 -16.07
C THR A 156 -17.82 -9.77 -17.29
N GLY A 157 -16.51 -10.04 -17.19
CA GLY A 157 -15.53 -9.70 -18.20
C GLY A 157 -15.23 -8.19 -18.27
N SER A 158 -15.67 -7.41 -17.29
CA SER A 158 -15.39 -5.98 -17.24
C SER A 158 -13.89 -5.71 -17.07
N VAL A 159 -13.40 -4.68 -17.78
CA VAL A 159 -11.99 -4.24 -17.72
C VAL A 159 -11.84 -3.15 -16.67
N TRP A 160 -10.83 -3.25 -15.84
CA TRP A 160 -10.56 -2.32 -14.74
C TRP A 160 -9.25 -1.57 -14.91
N ASP A 161 -9.20 -0.34 -14.43
CA ASP A 161 -7.96 0.40 -14.21
C ASP A 161 -7.25 -0.20 -12.98
N PRO A 162 -6.03 -0.74 -13.12
CA PRO A 162 -5.35 -1.43 -12.03
C PRO A 162 -4.94 -0.52 -10.88
N VAL A 163 -4.80 0.79 -11.14
CA VAL A 163 -4.32 1.77 -10.13
C VAL A 163 -5.48 2.47 -9.44
N ARG A 164 -6.52 2.82 -10.21
CA ARG A 164 -7.66 3.62 -9.71
C ARG A 164 -8.85 2.78 -9.27
N GLY A 165 -8.86 1.49 -9.61
CA GLY A 165 -10.04 0.65 -9.38
C GLY A 165 -11.27 1.08 -10.19
N LEU A 166 -11.10 1.84 -11.28
CA LEU A 166 -12.20 2.31 -12.12
C LEU A 166 -12.53 1.29 -13.21
N GLY A 167 -13.77 0.89 -13.32
CA GLY A 167 -14.30 0.10 -14.45
C GLY A 167 -14.18 0.90 -15.76
N ARG A 168 -13.41 0.37 -16.72
CA ARG A 168 -13.13 1.04 -17.99
C ARG A 168 -14.07 0.58 -19.11
N GLN A 169 -14.44 -0.69 -19.10
CA GLN A 169 -15.27 -1.31 -20.14
C GLN A 169 -16.09 -2.46 -19.55
N GLY A 170 -17.17 -2.80 -20.21
CA GLY A 170 -18.03 -3.93 -19.85
C GLY A 170 -19.23 -3.53 -19.00
N PRO A 171 -19.94 -4.50 -18.44
CA PRO A 171 -21.12 -4.26 -17.60
C PRO A 171 -20.87 -3.39 -16.36
N LEU A 172 -19.65 -3.40 -15.81
CA LEU A 172 -19.25 -2.62 -14.64
C LEU A 172 -18.44 -1.36 -15.03
N ALA A 173 -18.63 -0.84 -16.24
CA ALA A 173 -18.02 0.43 -16.64
C ALA A 173 -18.52 1.57 -15.75
N ASP A 174 -17.60 2.49 -15.39
CA ASP A 174 -17.82 3.63 -14.50
C ASP A 174 -18.02 3.29 -13.01
N GLU A 175 -18.10 2.00 -12.65
CA GLU A 175 -18.05 1.57 -11.24
C GLU A 175 -16.63 1.75 -10.68
N VAL A 176 -16.52 1.88 -9.34
CA VAL A 176 -15.24 2.10 -8.65
C VAL A 176 -15.09 1.13 -7.50
N LEU A 177 -14.00 0.38 -7.51
CA LEU A 177 -13.56 -0.40 -6.36
C LEU A 177 -12.79 0.50 -5.40
N ASP A 178 -13.16 0.49 -4.13
CA ASP A 178 -12.50 1.31 -3.11
C ASP A 178 -11.01 0.93 -2.96
N SER A 179 -10.18 1.94 -2.82
CA SER A 179 -8.76 1.73 -2.52
C SER A 179 -8.57 1.42 -1.03
N ILE A 180 -7.73 0.43 -0.76
CA ILE A 180 -7.37 -0.03 0.60
C ILE A 180 -5.95 0.45 0.92
N PRO A 181 -5.68 0.89 2.16
CA PRO A 181 -4.32 1.21 2.58
C PRO A 181 -3.37 0.03 2.47
N GLY A 182 -2.22 0.26 1.87
CA GLY A 182 -1.11 -0.69 1.80
C GLY A 182 0.22 0.07 1.68
N PHE A 183 1.31 -0.54 2.09
CA PHE A 183 2.64 0.06 2.04
C PHE A 183 3.70 -1.02 1.85
N THR A 184 4.92 -0.62 1.50
CA THR A 184 6.05 -1.55 1.36
C THR A 184 6.84 -1.67 2.66
N SER A 185 7.35 -2.87 2.92
CA SER A 185 8.26 -3.17 4.02
C SER A 185 9.30 -4.21 3.60
N PHE A 186 10.37 -4.35 4.37
CA PHE A 186 11.21 -5.53 4.29
C PHE A 186 10.55 -6.70 5.05
N PRO A 187 10.78 -7.96 4.63
CA PRO A 187 10.21 -9.13 5.31
C PRO A 187 10.58 -9.20 6.80
N ASP A 188 11.85 -8.95 7.14
CA ASP A 188 12.34 -8.98 8.53
C ASP A 188 11.68 -7.88 9.40
N ASP A 189 11.40 -6.73 8.81
CA ASP A 189 10.67 -5.66 9.49
C ASP A 189 9.21 -6.06 9.68
N PHE A 190 8.59 -6.69 8.69
CA PHE A 190 7.23 -7.22 8.83
C PHE A 190 7.13 -8.21 10.01
N ASP A 191 8.02 -9.18 10.10
CA ASP A 191 8.05 -10.14 11.20
C ASP A 191 8.25 -9.47 12.57
N THR A 192 9.01 -8.36 12.60
CA THR A 192 9.26 -7.59 13.82
C THR A 192 8.04 -6.82 14.30
N PHE A 193 7.31 -6.17 13.39
CA PHE A 193 6.20 -5.26 13.72
C PHE A 193 4.83 -5.96 13.77
N TRP A 194 4.68 -7.07 13.03
CA TRP A 194 3.46 -7.89 12.98
C TRP A 194 3.77 -9.37 13.22
N PRO A 195 4.22 -9.74 14.45
CA PRO A 195 4.65 -11.11 14.74
C PRO A 195 3.55 -12.17 14.58
N ASP A 196 2.28 -11.76 14.64
CA ASP A 196 1.12 -12.63 14.39
C ASP A 196 0.59 -12.48 12.94
N GLY A 197 1.26 -11.68 12.11
CA GLY A 197 0.94 -11.49 10.71
C GLY A 197 1.28 -12.72 9.86
N ARG A 198 0.64 -12.83 8.70
CA ARG A 198 0.96 -13.91 7.76
C ARG A 198 1.64 -13.38 6.50
N ILE A 199 2.58 -14.14 5.99
CA ILE A 199 3.10 -13.94 4.64
C ILE A 199 2.20 -14.74 3.70
N TRP A 200 1.67 -14.05 2.69
CA TRP A 200 0.83 -14.67 1.68
C TRP A 200 1.61 -15.76 0.92
N GLN A 201 0.96 -16.91 0.72
CA GLN A 201 1.49 -18.05 -0.04
C GLN A 201 0.47 -18.50 -1.07
N PRO A 202 0.92 -19.04 -2.25
CA PRO A 202 0.04 -19.52 -3.32
C PRO A 202 -0.82 -20.71 -2.93
#